data_4a0315afa9e58aa58b4bcbd0b4e5415f
#
_entry.id   4a0315afa9e58aa58b4bcbd0b4e5415f
#
_cell.length_a   1.000
_cell.length_b   1.000
_cell.length_c   1.000
_cell.angle_alpha   90.00
_cell.angle_beta   90.00
_cell.angle_gamma   90.00
#
_symmetry.space_group_name_H-M   'P 1'
#
loop_
_entity.id
_entity.type
_entity.pdbx_description
1 polymer ?
#
loop_
_entity_poly.entity_id
_entity_poly.type
_entity_poly.pdbx_seq_one_letter_code
_entity_poly.pdbx_strand_id
1 'polypeptide(L)'
;MYAASMSVSVSVLASGSRGNSALVESSCARILVDAGISCRETFKRLKSMGRNPREISAILITHEHSDHVYGLAVLAKKLDVPVFMTGATHQAWARASRDEAGELPKMAKLELFSSGRSFQIGDITVTPFTIPHDAADPVGFTFRSEGTKVGIATDLGYLPPSVRDHLRGCDVLIIESNHDLEMLRVGPYPWSVKQRVMSRVGHLSNESLAQFFAEYYDGGASYIVLAHLSEQNNHPEIALRAAENALGPQMTLIRNRVMLAAQNAPTERIQL
;
A
#
# COMPACT_ATOMS: atom_id res chain seq x y z
N MET A 1 30.10 4.18 -22.26
CA MET A 1 29.05 3.40 -21.60
C MET A 1 28.22 4.38 -20.80
N TYR A 2 27.04 4.72 -21.27
CA TYR A 2 26.07 5.45 -20.44
C TYR A 2 25.67 4.51 -19.31
N ALA A 3 25.95 4.86 -18.06
CA ALA A 3 25.38 4.20 -16.91
C ALA A 3 23.85 4.24 -17.12
N ALA A 4 23.20 3.09 -17.17
CA ALA A 4 21.74 3.03 -17.14
C ALA A 4 21.32 3.84 -15.91
N SER A 5 20.53 4.89 -16.10
CA SER A 5 19.93 5.66 -15.01
C SER A 5 19.23 4.66 -14.10
N MET A 6 19.82 4.44 -12.94
CA MET A 6 19.27 3.57 -11.92
C MET A 6 18.06 4.31 -11.37
N SER A 7 16.88 3.85 -11.61
CA SER A 7 15.64 4.55 -11.27
C SER A 7 14.76 3.67 -10.40
N VAL A 8 14.30 4.23 -9.29
CA VAL A 8 13.22 3.63 -8.51
C VAL A 8 11.92 3.72 -9.31
N SER A 9 11.16 2.65 -9.35
CA SER A 9 9.82 2.68 -9.92
C SER A 9 8.81 2.01 -9.02
N VAL A 10 7.57 2.46 -9.15
CA VAL A 10 6.46 1.92 -8.39
C VAL A 10 5.23 1.71 -9.28
N SER A 11 4.47 0.65 -8.99
CA SER A 11 3.19 0.37 -9.62
C SER A 11 2.25 -0.27 -8.61
N VAL A 12 1.01 0.17 -8.56
CA VAL A 12 -0.02 -0.51 -7.77
C VAL A 12 -0.66 -1.56 -8.66
N LEU A 13 -0.51 -2.83 -8.29
CA LEU A 13 -1.05 -3.95 -9.06
C LEU A 13 -2.56 -4.09 -8.85
N ALA A 14 -3.03 -3.89 -7.63
CA ALA A 14 -4.43 -3.92 -7.23
C ALA A 14 -4.62 -3.06 -5.99
N SER A 15 -5.77 -2.42 -5.84
CA SER A 15 -6.09 -1.63 -4.65
C SER A 15 -7.59 -1.59 -4.39
N GLY A 16 -7.99 -1.96 -3.17
CA GLY A 16 -9.37 -1.98 -2.70
C GLY A 16 -9.69 -3.24 -1.88
N SER A 17 -10.91 -3.33 -1.36
CA SER A 17 -11.35 -4.36 -0.42
C SER A 17 -11.37 -5.80 -0.96
N ARG A 18 -11.09 -6.02 -2.25
CA ARG A 18 -10.97 -7.36 -2.85
C ARG A 18 -9.53 -7.79 -3.09
N GLY A 19 -8.55 -7.00 -2.66
CA GLY A 19 -7.15 -7.36 -2.68
C GLY A 19 -6.24 -6.20 -3.05
N ASN A 20 -5.19 -6.07 -2.28
CA ASN A 20 -4.16 -5.05 -2.39
C ASN A 20 -2.82 -5.68 -2.75
N SER A 21 -2.09 -5.06 -3.65
CA SER A 21 -0.71 -5.41 -3.97
C SER A 21 -0.05 -4.27 -4.71
N ALA A 22 1.17 -3.91 -4.34
CA ALA A 22 1.99 -2.94 -5.04
C ALA A 22 3.38 -3.52 -5.33
N LEU A 23 4.04 -2.99 -6.35
CA LEU A 23 5.40 -3.36 -6.73
C LEU A 23 6.31 -2.15 -6.60
N VAL A 24 7.37 -2.26 -5.80
CA VAL A 24 8.46 -1.28 -5.69
C VAL A 24 9.71 -1.91 -6.28
N GLU A 25 10.34 -1.23 -7.23
CA GLU A 25 11.50 -1.75 -7.96
C GLU A 25 12.66 -0.75 -7.93
N SER A 26 13.86 -1.30 -7.82
CA SER A 26 15.12 -0.63 -8.10
C SER A 26 15.90 -1.39 -9.19
N SER A 27 17.15 -1.03 -9.40
CA SER A 27 18.03 -1.79 -10.28
C SER A 27 18.36 -3.20 -9.77
N CYS A 28 18.36 -3.41 -8.44
CA CYS A 28 18.80 -4.66 -7.81
C CYS A 28 17.69 -5.42 -7.08
N ALA A 29 16.54 -4.81 -6.82
CA ALA A 29 15.47 -5.44 -6.05
C ALA A 29 14.08 -5.16 -6.62
N ARG A 30 13.18 -6.13 -6.48
CA ARG A 30 11.75 -6.03 -6.79
C ARG A 30 10.94 -6.54 -5.62
N ILE A 31 10.22 -5.66 -4.97
CA ILE A 31 9.51 -5.92 -3.72
C ILE A 31 8.01 -5.87 -3.97
N LEU A 32 7.30 -6.96 -3.69
CA LEU A 32 5.84 -6.92 -3.59
C LEU A 32 5.46 -6.43 -2.19
N VAL A 33 4.60 -5.43 -2.13
CA VAL A 33 3.94 -4.99 -0.91
C VAL A 33 2.52 -5.51 -0.96
N ASP A 34 2.20 -6.36 -0.03
CA ASP A 34 0.98 -7.15 0.08
C ASP A 34 0.75 -8.17 -1.06
N ALA A 35 0.02 -9.19 -0.71
CA ALA A 35 -0.33 -10.35 -1.54
C ALA A 35 -1.84 -10.60 -1.50
N GLY A 36 -2.64 -9.54 -1.58
CA GLY A 36 -4.09 -9.59 -1.41
C GLY A 36 -4.86 -10.16 -2.59
N ILE A 37 -4.23 -10.29 -3.75
CA ILE A 37 -4.83 -10.94 -4.93
C ILE A 37 -4.22 -12.34 -5.15
N SER A 38 -4.94 -13.20 -5.88
CA SER A 38 -4.46 -14.56 -6.12
C SER A 38 -3.09 -14.57 -6.85
N CYS A 39 -2.28 -15.60 -6.60
CA CYS A 39 -1.00 -15.78 -7.27
C CYS A 39 -1.12 -15.76 -8.81
N ARG A 40 -2.21 -16.34 -9.36
CA ARG A 40 -2.50 -16.30 -10.80
C ARG A 40 -2.71 -14.85 -11.29
N GLU A 41 -3.49 -14.07 -10.56
CA GLU A 41 -3.78 -12.69 -10.93
C GLU A 41 -2.54 -11.80 -10.75
N THR A 42 -1.76 -11.98 -9.67
CA THR A 42 -0.48 -11.30 -9.48
C THR A 42 0.45 -11.54 -10.67
N PHE A 43 0.62 -12.80 -11.09
CA PHE A 43 1.49 -13.15 -12.23
C PHE A 43 0.97 -12.57 -13.55
N LYS A 44 -0.34 -12.56 -13.77
CA LYS A 44 -0.96 -11.97 -14.96
C LYS A 44 -0.69 -10.46 -15.02
N ARG A 45 -0.89 -9.72 -13.91
CA ARG A 45 -0.65 -8.27 -13.85
C ARG A 45 0.82 -7.91 -13.99
N LEU A 46 1.73 -8.63 -13.35
CA LEU A 46 3.16 -8.43 -13.54
C LEU A 46 3.55 -8.63 -15.01
N LYS A 47 3.08 -9.70 -15.66
CA LYS A 47 3.36 -9.95 -17.07
C LYS A 47 2.78 -8.90 -18.01
N SER A 48 1.57 -8.39 -17.75
CA SER A 48 0.97 -7.32 -18.57
C SER A 48 1.76 -6.01 -18.52
N MET A 49 2.55 -5.84 -17.45
CA MET A 49 3.48 -4.71 -17.29
C MET A 49 4.90 -5.01 -17.81
N GLY A 50 5.10 -6.15 -18.49
CA GLY A 50 6.41 -6.59 -18.96
C GLY A 50 7.36 -7.05 -17.85
N ARG A 51 6.82 -7.45 -16.69
CA ARG A 51 7.63 -7.93 -15.55
C ARG A 51 7.61 -9.45 -15.44
N ASN A 52 8.77 -10.02 -15.21
CA ASN A 52 8.89 -11.45 -14.93
C ASN A 52 8.60 -11.68 -13.43
N PRO A 53 7.55 -12.44 -13.06
CA PRO A 53 7.24 -12.72 -11.65
C PRO A 53 8.39 -13.39 -10.88
N ARG A 54 9.26 -14.12 -11.57
CA ARG A 54 10.39 -14.81 -10.92
C ARG A 54 11.53 -13.88 -10.50
N GLU A 55 11.46 -12.62 -10.87
CA GLU A 55 12.44 -11.60 -10.47
C GLU A 55 12.03 -10.86 -9.20
N ILE A 56 10.88 -11.21 -8.60
CA ILE A 56 10.51 -10.71 -7.27
C ILE A 56 11.55 -11.18 -6.26
N SER A 57 12.05 -10.24 -5.48
CA SER A 57 13.12 -10.46 -4.48
C SER A 57 12.57 -10.72 -3.09
N ALA A 58 11.40 -10.17 -2.76
CA ALA A 58 10.76 -10.27 -1.46
C ALA A 58 9.27 -9.93 -1.53
N ILE A 59 8.52 -10.38 -0.51
CA ILE A 59 7.14 -9.97 -0.24
C ILE A 59 7.11 -9.31 1.14
N LEU A 60 6.59 -8.08 1.24
CA LEU A 60 6.34 -7.38 2.49
C LEU A 60 4.84 -7.37 2.77
N ILE A 61 4.46 -7.63 4.00
CA ILE A 61 3.05 -7.63 4.45
C ILE A 61 2.83 -6.48 5.42
N THR A 62 1.83 -5.66 5.12
CA THR A 62 1.41 -4.54 5.98
C THR A 62 0.66 -5.03 7.22
N HIS A 63 -0.30 -5.93 7.04
CA HIS A 63 -1.11 -6.54 8.10
C HIS A 63 -1.82 -7.82 7.60
N GLU A 64 -2.52 -8.51 8.49
CA GLU A 64 -3.06 -9.85 8.25
C GLU A 64 -4.46 -9.94 7.60
N HIS A 65 -5.12 -8.82 7.29
CA HIS A 65 -6.44 -8.87 6.68
C HIS A 65 -6.43 -9.60 5.33
N SER A 66 -7.52 -10.28 5.03
CA SER A 66 -7.61 -11.19 3.88
C SER A 66 -7.29 -10.53 2.55
N ASP A 67 -7.68 -9.30 2.37
CA ASP A 67 -7.40 -8.50 1.17
C ASP A 67 -5.93 -8.01 1.06
N HIS A 68 -5.09 -8.34 2.05
CA HIS A 68 -3.63 -8.14 2.01
C HIS A 68 -2.84 -9.46 1.94
N VAL A 69 -3.44 -10.58 2.34
CA VAL A 69 -2.71 -11.86 2.45
C VAL A 69 -3.36 -13.04 1.72
N TYR A 70 -4.47 -12.83 1.00
CA TYR A 70 -5.23 -13.92 0.32
C TYR A 70 -4.35 -14.82 -0.56
N GLY A 71 -3.43 -14.25 -1.33
CA GLY A 71 -2.52 -14.99 -2.22
C GLY A 71 -1.21 -15.41 -1.59
N LEU A 72 -0.91 -14.99 -0.35
CA LEU A 72 0.41 -15.03 0.26
C LEU A 72 1.02 -16.45 0.29
N ALA A 73 0.30 -17.44 0.83
CA ALA A 73 0.82 -18.79 0.98
C ALA A 73 1.25 -19.40 -0.37
N VAL A 74 0.43 -19.20 -1.42
CA VAL A 74 0.72 -19.70 -2.76
C VAL A 74 1.85 -18.93 -3.43
N LEU A 75 1.88 -17.61 -3.28
CA LEU A 75 2.93 -16.74 -3.83
C LEU A 75 4.29 -17.07 -3.19
N ALA A 76 4.37 -17.11 -1.87
CA ALA A 76 5.60 -17.42 -1.14
C ALA A 76 6.18 -18.77 -1.57
N LYS A 77 5.33 -19.80 -1.68
CA LYS A 77 5.75 -21.14 -2.16
C LYS A 77 6.23 -21.12 -3.61
N LYS A 78 5.55 -20.38 -4.52
CA LYS A 78 5.89 -20.36 -5.95
C LYS A 78 7.12 -19.54 -6.29
N LEU A 79 7.31 -18.44 -5.58
CA LEU A 79 8.43 -17.52 -5.80
C LEU A 79 9.68 -17.96 -5.03
N ASP A 80 9.51 -18.68 -3.92
CA ASP A 80 10.59 -19.11 -3.01
C ASP A 80 11.44 -17.93 -2.51
N VAL A 81 10.78 -16.80 -2.21
CA VAL A 81 11.39 -15.56 -1.73
C VAL A 81 11.11 -15.34 -0.25
N PRO A 82 11.91 -14.51 0.45
CA PRO A 82 11.61 -14.14 1.82
C PRO A 82 10.32 -13.33 1.91
N VAL A 83 9.55 -13.61 2.97
CA VAL A 83 8.34 -12.88 3.33
C VAL A 83 8.61 -12.13 4.62
N PHE A 84 8.44 -10.83 4.59
CA PHE A 84 8.67 -9.92 5.71
C PHE A 84 7.34 -9.49 6.31
N MET A 85 7.18 -9.61 7.63
CA MET A 85 6.03 -9.10 8.37
C MET A 85 6.36 -8.91 9.84
N THR A 86 5.50 -8.24 10.61
CA THR A 86 5.69 -8.16 12.05
C THR A 86 5.36 -9.50 12.72
N GLY A 87 5.88 -9.72 13.92
CA GLY A 87 5.63 -10.96 14.66
C GLY A 87 4.15 -11.16 15.01
N ALA A 88 3.43 -10.06 15.30
CA ALA A 88 2.00 -10.13 15.61
C ALA A 88 1.16 -10.39 14.36
N THR A 89 1.48 -9.73 13.24
CA THR A 89 0.87 -10.00 11.92
C THR A 89 1.06 -11.46 11.52
N HIS A 90 2.27 -12.02 11.68
CA HIS A 90 2.52 -13.43 11.41
C HIS A 90 1.65 -14.36 12.26
N GLN A 91 1.56 -14.11 13.58
CA GLN A 91 0.74 -14.93 14.48
C GLN A 91 -0.75 -14.87 14.12
N ALA A 92 -1.27 -13.67 13.79
CA ALA A 92 -2.66 -13.50 13.41
C ALA A 92 -2.96 -14.17 12.05
N TRP A 93 -2.12 -13.96 11.05
CA TRP A 93 -2.22 -14.63 9.75
C TRP A 93 -2.15 -16.16 9.88
N ALA A 94 -1.20 -16.68 10.65
CA ALA A 94 -1.02 -18.10 10.85
C ALA A 94 -2.24 -18.74 11.50
N ARG A 95 -2.87 -18.07 12.49
CA ARG A 95 -4.10 -18.56 13.12
C ARG A 95 -5.27 -18.62 12.14
N ALA A 96 -5.42 -17.60 11.28
CA ALA A 96 -6.50 -17.50 10.31
C ALA A 96 -6.32 -18.44 9.10
N SER A 97 -5.07 -18.86 8.82
CA SER A 97 -4.70 -19.64 7.64
C SER A 97 -4.52 -21.14 7.93
N ARG A 98 -4.93 -21.64 9.09
CA ARG A 98 -4.90 -23.07 9.41
C ARG A 98 -5.79 -23.85 8.45
N ASP A 99 -5.32 -25.00 8.00
CA ASP A 99 -6.13 -25.93 7.22
C ASP A 99 -7.13 -26.70 8.12
N GLU A 100 -7.92 -27.58 7.51
CA GLU A 100 -8.89 -28.40 8.22
C GLU A 100 -8.25 -29.34 9.25
N ALA A 101 -6.97 -29.70 9.07
CA ALA A 101 -6.19 -30.50 10.02
C ALA A 101 -5.56 -29.64 11.13
N GLY A 102 -5.72 -28.30 11.08
CA GLY A 102 -5.13 -27.37 12.02
C GLY A 102 -3.66 -27.05 11.74
N GLU A 103 -3.11 -27.50 10.60
CA GLU A 103 -1.73 -27.23 10.21
C GLU A 103 -1.57 -25.78 9.72
N LEU A 104 -0.43 -25.19 10.06
CA LEU A 104 -0.06 -23.86 9.59
C LEU A 104 0.52 -23.95 8.18
N PRO A 105 0.20 -22.98 7.30
CA PRO A 105 0.86 -22.90 6.02
C PRO A 105 2.37 -22.71 6.22
N LYS A 106 3.16 -23.59 5.58
CA LYS A 106 4.61 -23.52 5.67
C LYS A 106 5.14 -22.35 4.87
N MET A 107 5.84 -21.45 5.55
CA MET A 107 6.56 -20.34 4.95
C MET A 107 8.07 -20.62 5.10
N ALA A 108 8.72 -20.96 3.98
CA ALA A 108 10.11 -21.43 4.02
C ALA A 108 11.10 -20.34 4.42
N LYS A 109 10.81 -19.09 4.10
CA LYS A 109 11.69 -17.93 4.34
C LYS A 109 10.88 -16.80 4.98
N LEU A 110 10.67 -16.89 6.28
CA LEU A 110 10.00 -15.85 7.07
C LEU A 110 11.04 -14.96 7.74
N GLU A 111 10.93 -13.66 7.50
CA GLU A 111 11.76 -12.62 8.12
C GLU A 111 10.87 -11.69 8.96
N LEU A 112 11.14 -11.62 10.24
CA LEU A 112 10.38 -10.79 11.16
C LEU A 112 11.06 -9.43 11.34
N PHE A 113 10.27 -8.36 11.25
CA PHE A 113 10.71 -7.01 11.54
C PHE A 113 9.88 -6.36 12.65
N SER A 114 10.37 -5.24 13.16
CA SER A 114 9.64 -4.36 14.08
C SER A 114 9.41 -3.00 13.45
N SER A 115 8.23 -2.42 13.67
CA SER A 115 7.93 -1.05 13.29
C SER A 115 9.01 -0.07 13.79
N GLY A 116 9.37 0.92 13.00
CA GLY A 116 10.40 1.91 13.29
C GLY A 116 11.86 1.46 13.08
N ARG A 117 12.13 0.18 12.79
CA ARG A 117 13.48 -0.32 12.49
C ARG A 117 13.64 -0.60 11.00
N SER A 118 14.50 0.19 10.35
CA SER A 118 14.80 0.01 8.93
C SER A 118 15.63 -1.25 8.68
N PHE A 119 15.44 -1.85 7.50
CA PHE A 119 16.23 -2.99 7.00
C PHE A 119 16.46 -2.83 5.48
N GLN A 120 17.32 -3.69 4.92
CA GLN A 120 17.71 -3.63 3.51
C GLN A 120 17.17 -4.83 2.73
N ILE A 121 16.67 -4.56 1.53
CA ILE A 121 16.40 -5.58 0.51
C ILE A 121 17.08 -5.12 -0.78
N GLY A 122 18.17 -5.77 -1.15
CA GLY A 122 19.03 -5.29 -2.22
C GLY A 122 19.59 -3.90 -1.90
N ASP A 123 19.35 -2.96 -2.78
CA ASP A 123 19.73 -1.54 -2.64
C ASP A 123 18.60 -0.66 -2.08
N ILE A 124 17.46 -1.25 -1.71
CA ILE A 124 16.32 -0.52 -1.13
C ILE A 124 16.38 -0.58 0.39
N THR A 125 16.42 0.59 1.03
CA THR A 125 16.17 0.73 2.49
C THR A 125 14.67 0.78 2.72
N VAL A 126 14.14 -0.19 3.47
CA VAL A 126 12.74 -0.28 3.88
C VAL A 126 12.61 0.19 5.32
N THR A 127 11.71 1.13 5.57
CA THR A 127 11.37 1.57 6.93
C THR A 127 9.87 1.36 7.17
N PRO A 128 9.50 0.35 7.98
CA PRO A 128 8.13 0.16 8.42
C PRO A 128 7.77 1.19 9.50
N PHE A 129 6.54 1.68 9.50
CA PHE A 129 6.01 2.57 10.54
C PHE A 129 4.58 2.18 10.91
N THR A 130 4.23 2.27 12.18
CA THR A 130 2.90 1.91 12.68
C THR A 130 1.84 2.86 12.14
N ILE A 131 0.72 2.30 11.69
CA ILE A 131 -0.48 3.02 11.26
C ILE A 131 -1.67 2.66 12.16
N PRO A 132 -2.65 3.57 12.34
CA PRO A 132 -3.83 3.30 13.16
C PRO A 132 -4.87 2.49 12.37
N HIS A 133 -4.87 1.18 12.55
CA HIS A 133 -5.84 0.26 11.93
C HIS A 133 -6.23 -0.87 12.88
N ASP A 134 -7.38 -1.51 12.67
CA ASP A 134 -7.93 -2.60 13.48
C ASP A 134 -7.32 -3.97 13.11
N ALA A 135 -6.00 -4.05 13.10
CA ALA A 135 -5.20 -5.24 12.85
C ALA A 135 -4.19 -5.49 13.99
N ALA A 136 -3.50 -6.64 13.97
CA ALA A 136 -2.64 -7.07 15.08
C ALA A 136 -1.42 -6.16 15.29
N ASP A 137 -0.76 -5.72 14.23
CA ASP A 137 0.37 -4.78 14.26
C ASP A 137 0.55 -4.17 12.85
N PRO A 138 -0.38 -3.29 12.44
CA PRO A 138 -0.42 -2.78 11.08
C PRO A 138 0.66 -1.73 10.84
N VAL A 139 1.29 -1.82 9.65
CA VAL A 139 2.37 -0.91 9.25
C VAL A 139 2.16 -0.35 7.85
N GLY A 140 2.57 0.91 7.65
CA GLY A 140 2.92 1.45 6.36
C GLY A 140 4.43 1.31 6.12
N PHE A 141 4.88 1.64 4.91
CA PHE A 141 6.28 1.54 4.54
C PHE A 141 6.79 2.81 3.86
N THR A 142 8.03 3.17 4.14
CA THR A 142 8.80 4.01 3.22
C THR A 142 9.96 3.21 2.63
N PHE A 143 10.23 3.46 1.37
CA PHE A 143 11.32 2.86 0.60
C PHE A 143 12.27 3.97 0.16
N ARG A 144 13.56 3.77 0.36
CA ARG A 144 14.59 4.70 -0.10
C ARG A 144 15.64 3.95 -0.94
N SER A 145 15.92 4.45 -2.12
CA SER A 145 17.03 4.02 -2.97
C SER A 145 17.44 5.19 -3.85
N GLU A 146 18.74 5.42 -4.00
CA GLU A 146 19.33 6.41 -4.92
C GLU A 146 18.77 7.85 -4.80
N GLY A 147 18.49 8.27 -3.58
CA GLY A 147 17.94 9.60 -3.31
C GLY A 147 16.42 9.69 -3.44
N THR A 148 15.77 8.70 -4.02
CA THR A 148 14.31 8.62 -4.16
C THR A 148 13.66 8.03 -2.93
N LYS A 149 12.50 8.58 -2.53
CA LYS A 149 11.68 8.08 -1.43
C LYS A 149 10.24 7.80 -1.88
N VAL A 150 9.79 6.58 -1.67
CA VAL A 150 8.40 6.16 -1.88
C VAL A 150 7.73 5.92 -0.54
N GLY A 151 6.52 6.44 -0.34
CA GLY A 151 5.68 6.18 0.84
C GLY A 151 4.43 5.41 0.47
N ILE A 152 4.09 4.38 1.27
CA ILE A 152 2.85 3.60 1.15
C ILE A 152 2.15 3.60 2.50
N ALA A 153 0.93 4.15 2.56
CA ALA A 153 0.09 4.21 3.73
C ALA A 153 -1.38 4.01 3.34
N THR A 154 -1.85 2.79 3.46
CA THR A 154 -3.26 2.39 3.27
C THR A 154 -3.78 1.75 4.55
N ASP A 155 -5.09 1.65 4.69
CA ASP A 155 -5.73 1.05 5.85
C ASP A 155 -5.40 1.80 7.15
N LEU A 156 -5.83 3.06 7.20
CA LEU A 156 -5.62 3.89 8.38
C LEU A 156 -6.81 4.83 8.63
N GLY A 157 -7.30 4.87 9.85
CA GLY A 157 -8.46 5.70 10.21
C GLY A 157 -8.16 7.21 10.27
N TYR A 158 -6.89 7.60 10.43
CA TYR A 158 -6.42 8.99 10.42
C TYR A 158 -4.91 9.07 10.26
N LEU A 159 -4.39 10.26 10.01
CA LEU A 159 -2.95 10.53 9.82
C LEU A 159 -2.34 11.20 11.08
N PRO A 160 -1.85 10.42 12.06
CA PRO A 160 -1.18 11.00 13.23
C PRO A 160 0.15 11.67 12.85
N PRO A 161 0.70 12.56 13.70
CA PRO A 161 1.98 13.23 13.42
C PRO A 161 3.11 12.28 13.03
N SER A 162 3.22 11.13 13.71
CA SER A 162 4.23 10.12 13.41
C SER A 162 4.14 9.58 11.98
N VAL A 163 2.93 9.30 11.48
CA VAL A 163 2.71 8.87 10.09
C VAL A 163 3.06 9.99 9.12
N ARG A 164 2.59 11.22 9.40
CA ARG A 164 2.90 12.39 8.57
C ARG A 164 4.39 12.64 8.43
N ASP A 165 5.16 12.46 9.53
CA ASP A 165 6.63 12.62 9.51
C ASP A 165 7.30 11.56 8.63
N HIS A 166 6.81 10.32 8.63
CA HIS A 166 7.30 9.28 7.73
C HIS A 166 6.99 9.60 6.26
N LEU A 167 5.85 10.20 5.96
CA LEU A 167 5.43 10.55 4.59
C LEU A 167 6.09 11.83 4.05
N ARG A 168 6.68 12.65 4.92
CA ARG A 168 7.38 13.88 4.52
C ARG A 168 8.56 13.59 3.59
N GLY A 169 8.70 14.37 2.53
CA GLY A 169 9.77 14.26 1.55
C GLY A 169 9.69 12.98 0.71
N CYS A 170 8.51 12.40 0.53
CA CYS A 170 8.30 11.35 -0.46
C CYS A 170 8.20 11.94 -1.86
N ASP A 171 8.86 11.31 -2.83
CA ASP A 171 8.76 11.62 -4.26
C ASP A 171 7.53 10.96 -4.90
N VAL A 172 7.14 9.79 -4.37
CA VAL A 172 5.88 9.11 -4.67
C VAL A 172 5.16 8.79 -3.37
N LEU A 173 3.86 9.11 -3.32
CA LEU A 173 3.00 8.84 -2.19
C LEU A 173 1.82 7.98 -2.63
N ILE A 174 1.73 6.74 -2.14
CA ILE A 174 0.55 5.89 -2.26
C ILE A 174 -0.21 5.99 -0.93
N ILE A 175 -1.39 6.59 -0.97
CA ILE A 175 -2.13 6.94 0.24
C ILE A 175 -3.60 6.59 0.11
N GLU A 176 -4.21 6.19 1.21
CA GLU A 176 -5.63 5.84 1.23
C GLU A 176 -6.54 7.05 0.97
N SER A 177 -7.58 6.80 0.15
CA SER A 177 -8.75 7.66 -0.05
C SER A 177 -9.98 6.76 -0.12
N ASN A 178 -10.40 6.23 1.04
CA ASN A 178 -11.29 5.08 1.06
C ASN A 178 -12.74 5.45 0.74
N HIS A 179 -13.32 6.42 1.41
CA HIS A 179 -14.75 6.70 1.29
C HIS A 179 -15.05 8.20 1.29
N ASP A 180 -16.13 8.55 0.62
CA ASP A 180 -16.83 9.81 0.78
C ASP A 180 -17.79 9.70 1.97
N LEU A 181 -17.81 10.69 2.87
CA LEU A 181 -18.61 10.64 4.10
C LEU A 181 -20.10 10.57 3.83
N GLU A 182 -20.60 11.31 2.81
CA GLU A 182 -22.02 11.30 2.47
C GLU A 182 -22.43 9.98 1.80
N MET A 183 -21.61 9.46 0.87
CA MET A 183 -21.87 8.15 0.27
C MET A 183 -21.87 7.05 1.33
N LEU A 184 -20.93 7.06 2.29
CA LEU A 184 -20.92 6.10 3.38
C LEU A 184 -22.14 6.26 4.27
N ARG A 185 -22.57 7.49 4.57
CA ARG A 185 -23.74 7.76 5.43
C ARG A 185 -25.02 7.17 4.84
N VAL A 186 -25.27 7.37 3.54
CA VAL A 186 -26.48 6.89 2.86
C VAL A 186 -26.33 5.50 2.24
N GLY A 187 -25.10 4.99 2.13
CA GLY A 187 -24.77 3.72 1.50
C GLY A 187 -25.36 2.48 2.17
N PRO A 188 -25.21 1.30 1.56
CA PRO A 188 -25.92 0.09 1.96
C PRO A 188 -25.37 -0.59 3.23
N TYR A 189 -24.22 -0.17 3.74
CA TYR A 189 -23.60 -0.82 4.89
C TYR A 189 -24.46 -0.72 6.16
N PRO A 190 -24.53 -1.79 7.00
CA PRO A 190 -25.09 -1.70 8.33
C PRO A 190 -24.41 -0.62 9.16
N TRP A 191 -25.15 -0.02 10.11
CA TRP A 191 -24.63 1.08 10.92
C TRP A 191 -23.35 0.71 11.69
N SER A 192 -23.25 -0.49 12.22
CA SER A 192 -22.05 -0.98 12.89
C SER A 192 -20.81 -1.00 11.98
N VAL A 193 -20.99 -1.35 10.71
CA VAL A 193 -19.91 -1.32 9.71
C VAL A 193 -19.53 0.13 9.38
N LYS A 194 -20.51 1.03 9.20
CA LYS A 194 -20.24 2.46 8.99
C LYS A 194 -19.45 3.07 10.15
N GLN A 195 -19.85 2.76 11.40
CA GLN A 195 -19.13 3.23 12.59
C GLN A 195 -17.67 2.72 12.62
N ARG A 196 -17.46 1.45 12.27
CA ARG A 196 -16.10 0.87 12.18
C ARG A 196 -15.27 1.59 11.11
N VAL A 197 -15.81 1.77 9.90
CA VAL A 197 -15.12 2.45 8.78
C VAL A 197 -14.74 3.87 9.16
N MET A 198 -15.64 4.63 9.79
CA MET A 198 -15.39 6.02 10.24
C MET A 198 -14.55 6.12 11.52
N SER A 199 -14.18 5.02 12.14
CA SER A 199 -13.44 5.05 13.42
C SER A 199 -11.97 5.45 13.22
N ARG A 200 -11.29 5.78 14.32
CA ARG A 200 -9.86 6.11 14.29
C ARG A 200 -8.95 4.92 13.91
N VAL A 201 -9.50 3.72 13.86
CA VAL A 201 -8.82 2.51 13.42
C VAL A 201 -9.51 1.89 12.19
N GLY A 202 -10.40 2.64 11.55
CA GLY A 202 -11.06 2.25 10.31
C GLY A 202 -10.27 2.67 9.08
N HIS A 203 -10.90 3.51 8.23
CA HIS A 203 -10.32 3.93 6.95
C HIS A 203 -10.36 5.45 6.76
N LEU A 204 -9.42 5.98 5.99
CA LEU A 204 -9.28 7.41 5.73
C LEU A 204 -10.33 7.89 4.73
N SER A 205 -11.15 8.87 5.11
CA SER A 205 -12.10 9.49 4.19
C SER A 205 -11.41 10.45 3.22
N ASN A 206 -12.09 10.75 2.09
CA ASN A 206 -11.64 11.75 1.13
C ASN A 206 -11.40 13.12 1.80
N GLU A 207 -12.28 13.50 2.74
CA GLU A 207 -12.20 14.75 3.47
C GLU A 207 -11.00 14.81 4.43
N SER A 208 -10.73 13.70 5.14
CA SER A 208 -9.57 13.61 6.05
C SER A 208 -8.26 13.65 5.27
N LEU A 209 -8.21 13.01 4.09
CA LEU A 209 -7.07 13.11 3.18
C LEU A 209 -6.92 14.54 2.63
N ALA A 210 -8.03 15.17 2.22
CA ALA A 210 -8.02 16.55 1.74
C ALA A 210 -7.50 17.53 2.83
N GLN A 211 -7.92 17.33 4.08
CA GLN A 211 -7.39 18.10 5.20
C GLN A 211 -5.88 17.90 5.39
N PHE A 212 -5.39 16.65 5.27
CA PHE A 212 -3.95 16.39 5.32
C PHE A 212 -3.20 17.14 4.22
N PHE A 213 -3.70 17.13 2.99
CA PHE A 213 -3.06 17.88 1.89
C PHE A 213 -3.07 19.38 2.10
N ALA A 214 -4.16 19.94 2.62
CA ALA A 214 -4.27 21.39 2.84
C ALA A 214 -3.41 21.90 4.00
N GLU A 215 -3.26 21.12 5.08
CA GLU A 215 -2.70 21.62 6.35
C GLU A 215 -1.30 21.08 6.67
N TYR A 216 -0.96 19.87 6.22
CA TYR A 216 0.22 19.15 6.73
C TYR A 216 1.16 18.61 5.66
N TYR A 217 0.69 18.51 4.43
CA TYR A 217 1.49 17.97 3.34
C TYR A 217 2.57 18.98 2.91
N ASP A 218 3.78 18.49 2.68
CA ASP A 218 4.93 19.32 2.34
C ASP A 218 5.04 19.68 0.84
N GLY A 219 4.13 19.15 0.02
CA GLY A 219 4.10 19.40 -1.43
C GLY A 219 5.18 18.65 -2.23
N GLY A 220 5.98 17.77 -1.61
CA GLY A 220 7.20 17.21 -2.21
C GLY A 220 6.97 16.11 -3.26
N ALA A 221 5.87 15.36 -3.22
CA ALA A 221 5.69 14.22 -4.10
C ALA A 221 5.37 14.64 -5.54
N SER A 222 6.15 14.13 -6.50
CA SER A 222 5.86 14.28 -7.94
C SER A 222 4.63 13.47 -8.35
N TYR A 223 4.36 12.35 -7.66
CA TYR A 223 3.21 11.48 -7.90
C TYR A 223 2.49 11.15 -6.60
N ILE A 224 1.18 11.31 -6.63
CA ILE A 224 0.28 10.91 -5.54
C ILE A 224 -0.70 9.89 -6.11
N VAL A 225 -0.73 8.68 -5.55
CA VAL A 225 -1.64 7.61 -5.94
C VAL A 225 -2.69 7.45 -4.85
N LEU A 226 -3.93 7.82 -5.15
CA LEU A 226 -5.06 7.55 -4.27
C LEU A 226 -5.40 6.07 -4.35
N ALA A 227 -5.36 5.41 -3.22
CA ALA A 227 -5.46 3.96 -3.11
C ALA A 227 -6.59 3.54 -2.16
N HIS A 228 -6.93 2.26 -2.18
CA HIS A 228 -7.90 1.62 -1.30
C HIS A 228 -9.30 2.27 -1.31
N LEU A 229 -9.78 2.66 -2.51
CA LEU A 229 -11.10 3.25 -2.69
C LEU A 229 -12.19 2.18 -2.48
N SER A 230 -13.21 2.53 -1.69
CA SER A 230 -14.40 1.70 -1.50
C SER A 230 -15.23 1.66 -2.78
N GLU A 231 -15.59 0.47 -3.26
CA GLU A 231 -16.45 0.32 -4.44
C GLU A 231 -17.90 0.78 -4.21
N GLN A 232 -18.36 0.80 -2.96
CA GLN A 232 -19.76 1.11 -2.62
C GLN A 232 -19.93 2.50 -1.99
N ASN A 233 -18.89 3.02 -1.37
CA ASN A 233 -18.96 4.26 -0.59
C ASN A 233 -17.97 5.33 -1.07
N ASN A 234 -17.51 5.21 -2.31
CA ASN A 234 -16.67 6.21 -2.96
C ASN A 234 -16.90 6.22 -4.47
N HIS A 235 -16.51 7.30 -5.11
CA HIS A 235 -16.44 7.38 -6.56
C HIS A 235 -15.07 7.93 -6.96
N PRO A 236 -14.39 7.34 -7.96
CA PRO A 236 -13.05 7.76 -8.38
C PRO A 236 -12.92 9.28 -8.63
N GLU A 237 -13.91 9.89 -9.29
CA GLU A 237 -13.90 11.32 -9.57
C GLU A 237 -14.08 12.17 -8.32
N ILE A 238 -14.85 11.71 -7.32
CA ILE A 238 -15.04 12.44 -6.05
C ILE A 238 -13.72 12.44 -5.28
N ALA A 239 -13.08 11.27 -5.14
CA ALA A 239 -11.78 11.16 -4.49
C ALA A 239 -10.71 12.02 -5.18
N LEU A 240 -10.65 11.97 -6.51
CA LEU A 240 -9.70 12.75 -7.31
C LEU A 240 -9.91 14.25 -7.11
N ARG A 241 -11.14 14.75 -7.25
CA ARG A 241 -11.48 16.16 -7.07
C ARG A 241 -11.20 16.66 -5.65
N ALA A 242 -11.51 15.85 -4.64
CA ALA A 242 -11.23 16.21 -3.24
C ALA A 242 -9.72 16.42 -3.02
N ALA A 243 -8.89 15.51 -3.54
CA ALA A 243 -7.44 15.62 -3.45
C ALA A 243 -6.89 16.81 -4.27
N GLU A 244 -7.31 16.98 -5.52
CA GLU A 244 -6.87 18.08 -6.39
C GLU A 244 -7.23 19.45 -5.84
N ASN A 245 -8.46 19.62 -5.33
CA ASN A 245 -8.91 20.87 -4.71
C ASN A 245 -8.09 21.22 -3.45
N ALA A 246 -7.76 20.21 -2.64
CA ALA A 246 -6.97 20.42 -1.42
C ALA A 246 -5.49 20.72 -1.71
N LEU A 247 -4.92 20.09 -2.74
CA LEU A 247 -3.56 20.39 -3.20
C LEU A 247 -3.48 21.80 -3.81
N GLY A 248 -4.56 22.26 -4.44
CA GLY A 248 -4.74 23.63 -4.90
C GLY A 248 -3.56 24.22 -5.69
N PRO A 249 -3.14 25.47 -5.39
CA PRO A 249 -2.03 26.13 -6.07
C PRO A 249 -0.68 25.41 -5.94
N GLN A 250 -0.50 24.53 -4.96
CA GLN A 250 0.71 23.73 -4.80
C GLN A 250 0.95 22.80 -6.00
N MET A 251 -0.12 22.29 -6.63
CA MET A 251 -0.02 21.48 -7.86
C MET A 251 0.64 22.23 -9.02
N THR A 252 0.45 23.54 -9.12
CA THR A 252 0.99 24.33 -10.25
C THR A 252 2.48 24.58 -10.16
N LEU A 253 3.04 24.60 -8.95
CA LEU A 253 4.48 24.85 -8.73
C LEU A 253 5.35 23.60 -8.94
N ILE A 254 4.84 22.41 -8.59
CA ILE A 254 5.63 21.16 -8.56
C ILE A 254 5.12 20.14 -9.58
N ARG A 255 3.98 20.37 -10.25
CA ARG A 255 3.35 19.43 -11.19
C ARG A 255 3.05 18.07 -10.56
N ASN A 256 2.55 18.04 -9.31
CA ASN A 256 2.07 16.79 -8.71
C ASN A 256 1.05 16.12 -9.64
N ARG A 257 1.31 14.89 -10.02
CA ARG A 257 0.35 14.07 -10.75
C ARG A 257 -0.46 13.24 -9.77
N VAL A 258 -1.75 13.53 -9.64
CA VAL A 258 -2.66 12.69 -8.86
C VAL A 258 -3.19 11.57 -9.75
N MET A 259 -3.11 10.35 -9.27
CA MET A 259 -3.52 9.13 -9.97
C MET A 259 -4.46 8.32 -9.06
N LEU A 260 -5.26 7.47 -9.67
CA LEU A 260 -6.13 6.53 -8.98
C LEU A 260 -5.61 5.11 -9.15
N ALA A 261 -5.48 4.37 -8.06
CA ALA A 261 -5.28 2.94 -8.12
C ALA A 261 -6.64 2.23 -8.25
N ALA A 262 -6.69 1.20 -9.09
CA ALA A 262 -7.91 0.46 -9.36
C ALA A 262 -7.85 -0.97 -8.79
N GLN A 263 -9.04 -1.52 -8.45
CA GLN A 263 -9.13 -2.91 -7.99
C GLN A 263 -8.75 -3.92 -9.08
N ASN A 264 -9.11 -3.65 -10.33
CA ASN A 264 -9.11 -4.64 -11.40
C ASN A 264 -8.00 -4.46 -12.44
N ALA A 265 -7.19 -3.43 -12.33
CA ALA A 265 -6.10 -3.14 -13.27
C ALA A 265 -4.89 -2.54 -12.55
N PRO A 266 -3.65 -2.84 -13.00
CA PRO A 266 -2.48 -2.15 -12.49
C PRO A 266 -2.45 -0.68 -12.94
N THR A 267 -1.84 0.18 -12.14
CA THR A 267 -1.50 1.54 -12.56
C THR A 267 -0.43 1.53 -13.65
N GLU A 268 -0.30 2.64 -14.34
CA GLU A 268 0.93 2.92 -15.10
C GLU A 268 2.14 2.81 -14.16
N ARG A 269 3.29 2.45 -14.75
CA ARG A 269 4.56 2.47 -14.01
C ARG A 269 4.98 3.91 -13.75
N ILE A 270 5.11 4.26 -12.50
CA ILE A 270 5.72 5.52 -12.06
C ILE A 270 7.23 5.29 -11.99
N GLN A 271 7.99 6.06 -12.75
CA GLN A 271 9.45 5.97 -12.79
C GLN A 271 10.04 7.33 -12.42
N LEU A 272 11.02 7.34 -11.50
CA LEU A 272 11.71 8.51 -10.96
C LEU A 272 13.19 8.47 -11.30
#